data_73fa5c43e9c64ddd0c81822872f2234a
#
_entry.id   73fa5c43e9c64ddd0c81822872f2234a
#
_cell.length_a   1.000
_cell.length_b   1.000
_cell.length_c   1.000
_cell.angle_alpha   90.00
_cell.angle_beta   90.00
_cell.angle_gamma   90.00
#
_symmetry.space_group_name_H-M   'P 1'
#
loop_
_entity.id
_entity.type
_entity.pdbx_description
1 polymer ?
#
loop_
_entity_poly.entity_id
_entity_poly.type
_entity_poly.pdbx_seq_one_letter_code
_entity_poly.pdbx_strand_id
1 'polypeptide(L)'
;MENDLVQLVAKLQRDPVFYFNNCLKIQEFGTGELIPFELNEVQGILHKMMQRQIDRDEHVRMIVLKARRFGISTYVQGRFFHHAAMNRNKVVQITTHSKAATDVMFNMARTMEQNLPKEIKPQMKYSGKREMHWGSDEGGLNSLYSLSTVGGREVRGSKVDFLHCSEVASWGHGGEEYLLGLLNCVVQGFKTEAIIESTAQGTGGVFHDMFWDAYSGDSGWEAVFFPWFMFSHYTKDFKNDDERKEFNAVLGTDDRYGGEEEAKLLGVSCEFDIGAEDPLRFEVTLENLNWRRQCIRTQCQNDLNKFHQEFPSTAREAFVSTGRGVFPREQLNEMVLDAEKLSREVPSEGFHIPIQAYKEGRTKEKYIIEAQDDGELQVWMRPNKQRDYRIGVDVAEGLDIGRDTDWSVAVVIDPHTFEEVAMLRCKIDPDLLAWQVASLGKWY
;
A
#
# COMPACT_ATOMS: atom_id res chain seq x y z
N MET A 1 48.18 -1.96 -6.38
CA MET A 1 47.70 -1.81 -4.99
C MET A 1 46.88 -0.54 -4.78
N GLU A 2 47.43 0.69 -4.98
CA GLU A 2 46.65 1.92 -4.75
C GLU A 2 45.50 2.08 -5.76
N ASN A 3 45.70 1.75 -7.01
CA ASN A 3 44.66 1.79 -8.04
C ASN A 3 43.57 0.75 -7.82
N ASP A 4 43.88 -0.40 -7.28
CA ASP A 4 42.94 -1.50 -7.00
C ASP A 4 42.04 -1.12 -5.81
N LEU A 5 42.59 -0.44 -4.79
CA LEU A 5 41.83 0.05 -3.66
C LEU A 5 40.84 1.16 -4.05
N VAL A 6 41.28 2.09 -4.91
CA VAL A 6 40.41 3.15 -5.44
C VAL A 6 39.24 2.55 -6.25
N GLN A 7 39.53 1.55 -7.09
CA GLN A 7 38.47 0.86 -7.83
C GLN A 7 37.52 0.10 -6.94
N LEU A 8 38.01 -0.57 -5.89
CA LEU A 8 37.18 -1.25 -4.91
C LEU A 8 36.24 -0.30 -4.18
N VAL A 9 36.76 0.82 -3.67
CA VAL A 9 35.96 1.84 -3.00
C VAL A 9 34.91 2.42 -3.94
N ALA A 10 35.26 2.71 -5.18
CA ALA A 10 34.32 3.19 -6.19
C ALA A 10 33.22 2.16 -6.50
N LYS A 11 33.53 0.86 -6.51
CA LYS A 11 32.54 -0.21 -6.66
C LYS A 11 31.62 -0.29 -5.45
N LEU A 12 32.18 -0.28 -4.23
CA LEU A 12 31.42 -0.26 -2.99
C LEU A 12 30.45 0.92 -2.92
N GLN A 13 30.84 2.08 -3.46
CA GLN A 13 30.00 3.27 -3.46
C GLN A 13 28.88 3.22 -4.51
N ARG A 14 29.10 2.56 -5.65
CA ARG A 14 28.15 2.52 -6.78
C ARG A 14 27.16 1.38 -6.71
N ASP A 15 27.57 0.26 -6.11
CA ASP A 15 26.82 -1.00 -6.09
C ASP A 15 26.40 -1.34 -4.65
N PRO A 16 25.15 -1.00 -4.26
CA PRO A 16 24.64 -1.30 -2.92
C PRO A 16 24.66 -2.80 -2.60
N VAL A 17 24.35 -3.66 -3.55
CA VAL A 17 24.31 -5.12 -3.34
C VAL A 17 25.70 -5.66 -3.07
N PHE A 18 26.69 -5.20 -3.84
CA PHE A 18 28.08 -5.54 -3.60
C PHE A 18 28.56 -5.06 -2.22
N TYR A 19 28.13 -3.85 -1.80
CA TYR A 19 28.42 -3.34 -0.46
C TYR A 19 27.75 -4.18 0.63
N PHE A 20 26.49 -4.61 0.46
CA PHE A 20 25.81 -5.45 1.43
C PHE A 20 26.53 -6.75 1.65
N ASN A 21 26.78 -7.49 0.58
CA ASN A 21 27.40 -8.82 0.64
C ASN A 21 28.82 -8.82 1.26
N ASN A 22 29.55 -7.71 1.10
CA ASN A 22 30.95 -7.63 1.54
C ASN A 22 31.16 -6.85 2.84
N CYS A 23 30.23 -5.95 3.20
CA CYS A 23 30.48 -5.00 4.27
C CYS A 23 29.41 -5.01 5.36
N LEU A 24 28.18 -5.39 5.05
CA LEU A 24 27.09 -5.38 6.04
C LEU A 24 26.87 -6.75 6.68
N LYS A 25 26.50 -6.71 7.96
CA LYS A 25 25.98 -7.86 8.67
C LYS A 25 24.60 -7.54 9.24
N ILE A 26 23.73 -8.52 9.21
CA ILE A 26 22.39 -8.49 9.78
C ILE A 26 22.20 -9.65 10.76
N GLN A 27 21.26 -9.52 11.67
CA GLN A 27 20.84 -10.64 12.51
C GLN A 27 19.87 -11.53 11.74
N GLU A 28 20.20 -12.82 11.66
CA GLU A 28 19.31 -13.83 11.11
C GLU A 28 18.06 -13.97 11.98
N PHE A 29 16.89 -14.01 11.31
CA PHE A 29 15.63 -14.18 12.00
C PHE A 29 15.42 -15.63 12.43
N GLY A 30 15.60 -15.97 13.61
CA GLY A 30 15.44 -17.33 14.14
C GLY A 30 16.60 -17.72 15.04
N THR A 31 17.82 -17.58 14.59
CA THR A 31 19.01 -17.87 15.38
C THR A 31 19.54 -16.65 16.13
N GLY A 32 19.31 -15.44 15.59
CA GLY A 32 19.90 -14.20 16.10
C GLY A 32 21.40 -14.05 15.76
N GLU A 33 21.97 -14.97 15.00
CA GLU A 33 23.36 -14.92 14.57
C GLU A 33 23.61 -13.79 13.58
N LEU A 34 24.83 -13.26 13.58
CA LEU A 34 25.27 -12.25 12.62
C LEU A 34 25.73 -12.94 11.33
N ILE A 35 24.98 -12.71 10.27
CA ILE A 35 25.28 -13.23 8.94
C ILE A 35 25.58 -12.09 7.96
N PRO A 36 26.33 -12.32 6.86
CA PRO A 36 26.43 -11.36 5.76
C PRO A 36 25.04 -10.96 5.25
N PHE A 37 24.89 -9.72 4.81
CA PHE A 37 23.63 -9.27 4.24
C PHE A 37 23.55 -9.65 2.76
N GLU A 38 23.01 -10.81 2.49
CA GLU A 38 22.64 -11.25 1.15
C GLU A 38 21.14 -11.01 0.92
N LEU A 39 20.79 -10.53 -0.29
CA LEU A 39 19.39 -10.26 -0.61
C LEU A 39 18.63 -11.57 -0.82
N ASN A 40 17.47 -11.70 -0.18
CA ASN A 40 16.51 -12.73 -0.55
C ASN A 40 15.82 -12.39 -1.88
N GLU A 41 15.01 -13.33 -2.40
CA GLU A 41 14.33 -13.21 -3.68
C GLU A 41 13.46 -11.94 -3.78
N VAL A 42 12.69 -11.61 -2.74
CA VAL A 42 11.79 -10.45 -2.70
C VAL A 42 12.57 -9.14 -2.67
N GLN A 43 13.61 -9.08 -1.84
CA GLN A 43 14.51 -7.93 -1.76
C GLN A 43 15.25 -7.70 -3.08
N GLY A 44 15.65 -8.79 -3.75
CA GLY A 44 16.29 -8.72 -5.07
C GLY A 44 15.39 -8.14 -6.15
N ILE A 45 14.10 -8.52 -6.14
CA ILE A 45 13.09 -7.96 -7.04
C ILE A 45 12.90 -6.48 -6.76
N LEU A 46 12.65 -6.11 -5.49
CA LEU A 46 12.48 -4.71 -5.10
C LEU A 46 13.69 -3.86 -5.50
N HIS A 47 14.91 -4.37 -5.27
CA HIS A 47 16.15 -3.68 -5.69
C HIS A 47 16.16 -3.36 -7.18
N LYS A 48 15.82 -4.33 -8.02
CA LYS A 48 15.80 -4.16 -9.49
C LYS A 48 14.70 -3.19 -9.94
N MET A 49 13.50 -3.25 -9.31
CA MET A 49 12.42 -2.31 -9.60
C MET A 49 12.83 -0.87 -9.24
N MET A 50 13.41 -0.66 -8.05
CA MET A 50 13.92 0.66 -7.64
C MET A 50 15.03 1.16 -8.59
N GLN A 51 15.94 0.29 -9.03
CA GLN A 51 16.97 0.67 -9.99
C GLN A 51 16.38 1.10 -11.33
N ARG A 52 15.40 0.37 -11.85
CA ARG A 52 14.68 0.75 -13.08
C ARG A 52 13.97 2.10 -12.94
N GLN A 53 13.36 2.37 -11.79
CA GLN A 53 12.73 3.68 -11.55
C GLN A 53 13.77 4.80 -11.52
N ILE A 54 14.94 4.59 -10.91
CA ILE A 54 16.06 5.56 -10.98
C ILE A 54 16.51 5.80 -12.42
N ASP A 55 16.64 4.74 -13.19
CA ASP A 55 17.15 4.84 -14.58
C ASP A 55 16.13 5.55 -15.49
N ARG A 56 14.83 5.46 -15.20
CA ARG A 56 13.73 6.10 -15.93
C ARG A 56 13.44 7.51 -15.45
N ASP A 57 13.27 7.69 -14.11
CA ASP A 57 12.70 8.87 -13.49
C ASP A 57 13.72 9.67 -12.68
N GLU A 58 14.97 9.17 -12.61
CA GLU A 58 16.07 9.74 -11.82
C GLU A 58 15.87 9.75 -10.30
N HIS A 59 14.73 9.26 -9.80
CA HIS A 59 14.39 9.15 -8.37
C HIS A 59 13.50 7.94 -8.10
N VAL A 60 13.28 7.60 -6.83
CA VAL A 60 12.33 6.53 -6.43
C VAL A 60 11.19 7.11 -5.62
N ARG A 61 9.97 6.77 -6.02
CA ARG A 61 8.73 7.02 -5.30
C ARG A 61 7.90 5.74 -5.33
N MET A 62 7.94 4.96 -4.25
CA MET A 62 7.40 3.61 -4.29
C MET A 62 6.54 3.31 -3.05
N ILE A 63 5.38 2.69 -3.27
CA ILE A 63 4.48 2.20 -2.23
C ILE A 63 4.46 0.68 -2.30
N VAL A 64 4.85 0.02 -1.20
CA VAL A 64 5.01 -1.43 -1.14
C VAL A 64 3.98 -2.04 -0.20
N LEU A 65 3.01 -2.73 -0.76
CA LEU A 65 2.10 -3.62 -0.04
C LEU A 65 2.71 -5.03 -0.04
N LYS A 66 2.84 -5.62 1.11
CA LYS A 66 3.59 -6.88 1.26
C LYS A 66 2.96 -7.82 2.27
N ALA A 67 3.21 -9.12 2.14
CA ALA A 67 3.05 -10.06 3.23
C ALA A 67 4.12 -9.83 4.32
N ARG A 68 3.87 -10.34 5.51
CA ARG A 68 4.80 -10.22 6.64
C ARG A 68 6.17 -10.83 6.35
N ARG A 69 7.20 -10.32 7.03
CA ARG A 69 8.56 -10.88 7.16
C ARG A 69 9.35 -11.08 5.87
N PHE A 70 9.05 -10.35 4.83
CA PHE A 70 9.83 -10.36 3.59
C PHE A 70 11.18 -9.66 3.68
N GLY A 71 11.48 -9.05 4.83
CA GLY A 71 12.74 -8.33 5.03
C GLY A 71 12.82 -7.01 4.26
N ILE A 72 11.70 -6.47 3.78
CA ILE A 72 11.68 -5.19 3.02
C ILE A 72 12.28 -4.06 3.86
N SER A 73 11.85 -3.92 5.11
CA SER A 73 12.40 -2.89 6.00
C SER A 73 13.90 -3.03 6.20
N THR A 74 14.43 -4.28 6.31
CA THR A 74 15.86 -4.55 6.42
C THR A 74 16.61 -4.12 5.14
N TYR A 75 16.04 -4.41 3.98
CA TYR A 75 16.62 -4.01 2.69
C TYR A 75 16.67 -2.49 2.55
N VAL A 76 15.56 -1.79 2.81
CA VAL A 76 15.50 -0.32 2.71
C VAL A 76 16.47 0.33 3.71
N GLN A 77 16.56 -0.20 4.92
CA GLN A 77 17.55 0.23 5.92
C GLN A 77 18.98 0.10 5.40
N GLY A 78 19.35 -1.08 4.88
CA GLY A 78 20.70 -1.32 4.33
C GLY A 78 21.03 -0.39 3.17
N ARG A 79 20.03 -0.18 2.27
CA ARG A 79 20.18 0.72 1.12
C ARG A 79 20.40 2.17 1.55
N PHE A 80 19.58 2.67 2.47
CA PHE A 80 19.70 4.04 2.96
C PHE A 80 20.94 4.24 3.86
N PHE A 81 21.31 3.21 4.62
CA PHE A 81 22.56 3.18 5.35
C PHE A 81 23.77 3.31 4.41
N HIS A 82 23.78 2.51 3.32
CA HIS A 82 24.81 2.59 2.28
C HIS A 82 24.91 4.01 1.69
N HIS A 83 23.78 4.62 1.33
CA HIS A 83 23.78 5.99 0.81
C HIS A 83 24.37 7.00 1.79
N ALA A 84 24.03 6.92 3.07
CA ALA A 84 24.53 7.84 4.08
C ALA A 84 26.01 7.59 4.45
N ALA A 85 26.43 6.32 4.51
CA ALA A 85 27.78 5.94 4.89
C ALA A 85 28.82 6.10 3.77
N MET A 86 28.38 6.08 2.50
CA MET A 86 29.26 6.12 1.33
C MET A 86 29.20 7.43 0.54
N ASN A 87 28.26 8.33 0.83
CA ASN A 87 28.10 9.58 0.09
C ASN A 87 28.02 10.79 1.03
N ARG A 88 28.48 11.96 0.52
CA ARG A 88 28.51 13.21 1.27
C ARG A 88 27.15 13.90 1.30
N ASN A 89 26.85 14.59 2.42
CA ASN A 89 25.71 15.48 2.59
C ASN A 89 24.36 14.78 2.35
N LYS A 90 24.23 13.51 2.77
CA LYS A 90 23.00 12.75 2.65
C LYS A 90 22.21 12.78 3.95
N VAL A 91 20.91 13.00 3.83
CA VAL A 91 19.98 12.98 4.95
C VAL A 91 18.99 11.86 4.75
N VAL A 92 19.04 10.90 5.67
CA VAL A 92 18.12 9.76 5.76
C VAL A 92 17.15 9.99 6.90
N GLN A 93 15.85 9.85 6.61
CA GLN A 93 14.80 9.86 7.60
C GLN A 93 13.99 8.57 7.51
N ILE A 94 13.86 7.88 8.65
CA ILE A 94 13.02 6.69 8.78
C ILE A 94 11.96 6.97 9.84
N THR A 95 10.71 6.67 9.52
CA THR A 95 9.58 6.85 10.43
C THR A 95 8.80 5.56 10.58
N THR A 96 8.46 5.22 11.81
CA THR A 96 7.73 3.99 12.16
C THR A 96 6.48 4.29 12.98
N HIS A 97 5.56 3.33 13.03
CA HIS A 97 4.28 3.45 13.75
C HIS A 97 4.43 3.53 15.29
N SER A 98 5.52 3.01 15.87
CA SER A 98 5.67 2.93 17.32
C SER A 98 7.11 3.13 17.78
N LYS A 99 7.28 3.56 19.04
CA LYS A 99 8.58 3.73 19.66
C LYS A 99 9.40 2.44 19.71
N ALA A 100 8.75 1.32 19.98
CA ALA A 100 9.38 0.00 19.99
C ALA A 100 9.91 -0.38 18.59
N ALA A 101 9.11 -0.15 17.53
CA ALA A 101 9.54 -0.38 16.16
C ALA A 101 10.72 0.53 15.76
N THR A 102 10.69 1.80 16.17
CA THR A 102 11.81 2.72 15.95
C THR A 102 13.12 2.22 16.60
N ASP A 103 13.01 1.74 17.83
CA ASP A 103 14.19 1.24 18.58
C ASP A 103 14.75 -0.05 17.94
N VAL A 104 13.89 -0.95 17.47
CA VAL A 104 14.29 -2.16 16.71
C VAL A 104 14.99 -1.78 15.41
N MET A 105 14.41 -0.88 14.62
CA MET A 105 15.05 -0.43 13.38
C MET A 105 16.37 0.29 13.60
N PHE A 106 16.47 1.10 14.64
CA PHE A 106 17.73 1.75 14.96
C PHE A 106 18.81 0.76 15.39
N ASN A 107 18.44 -0.31 16.10
CA ASN A 107 19.38 -1.37 16.46
C ASN A 107 19.88 -2.12 15.23
N MET A 108 19.05 -2.33 14.17
CA MET A 108 19.53 -2.86 12.90
C MET A 108 20.63 -1.98 12.29
N ALA A 109 20.39 -0.68 12.19
CA ALA A 109 21.38 0.27 11.66
C ALA A 109 22.68 0.30 12.50
N ARG A 110 22.55 0.21 13.83
CA ARG A 110 23.70 0.07 14.73
C ARG A 110 24.49 -1.21 14.49
N THR A 111 23.81 -2.33 14.30
CA THR A 111 24.44 -3.61 13.98
C THR A 111 25.23 -3.51 12.68
N MET A 112 24.69 -2.88 11.66
CA MET A 112 25.37 -2.61 10.39
C MET A 112 26.62 -1.76 10.64
N GLU A 113 26.48 -0.64 11.35
CA GLU A 113 27.57 0.30 11.63
C GLU A 113 28.71 -0.35 12.45
N GLN A 114 28.37 -1.08 13.50
CA GLN A 114 29.34 -1.70 14.38
C GLN A 114 30.17 -2.78 13.69
N ASN A 115 29.62 -3.44 12.70
CA ASN A 115 30.25 -4.54 11.97
C ASN A 115 30.89 -4.13 10.64
N LEU A 116 30.89 -2.83 10.31
CA LEU A 116 31.62 -2.35 9.13
C LEU A 116 33.14 -2.65 9.22
N PRO A 117 33.77 -3.07 8.11
CA PRO A 117 35.22 -3.14 8.00
C PRO A 117 35.85 -1.77 8.37
N LYS A 118 36.92 -1.81 9.17
CA LYS A 118 37.55 -0.59 9.67
C LYS A 118 38.07 0.32 8.56
N GLU A 119 38.45 -0.25 7.44
CA GLU A 119 39.05 0.41 6.27
C GLU A 119 38.06 1.33 5.55
N ILE A 120 36.76 1.02 5.64
CA ILE A 120 35.70 1.78 4.97
C ILE A 120 34.73 2.44 5.95
N LYS A 121 34.93 2.21 7.24
CA LYS A 121 34.06 2.75 8.29
C LYS A 121 34.19 4.28 8.36
N PRO A 122 33.10 5.04 8.09
CA PRO A 122 33.17 6.47 8.12
C PRO A 122 33.35 6.99 9.56
N GLN A 123 34.03 8.12 9.69
CA GLN A 123 34.19 8.76 10.98
C GLN A 123 32.83 9.19 11.53
N MET A 124 32.52 8.76 12.74
CA MET A 124 31.34 9.15 13.48
C MET A 124 31.56 10.46 14.21
N LYS A 125 30.76 11.50 13.86
CA LYS A 125 30.79 12.78 14.58
C LYS A 125 29.93 12.72 15.84
N TYR A 126 28.76 12.08 15.72
CA TYR A 126 27.78 11.92 16.80
C TYR A 126 26.93 10.70 16.62
N SER A 127 26.62 10.02 17.71
CA SER A 127 25.64 8.91 17.72
C SER A 127 24.71 9.06 18.94
N GLY A 128 23.44 9.30 18.69
CA GLY A 128 22.40 9.42 19.71
C GLY A 128 21.58 8.15 19.88
N LYS A 129 20.43 8.28 20.51
CA LYS A 129 19.48 7.17 20.70
C LYS A 129 18.78 6.75 19.42
N ARG A 130 18.65 7.66 18.43
CA ARG A 130 17.89 7.45 17.19
C ARG A 130 18.49 8.15 15.99
N GLU A 131 19.76 8.53 16.09
CA GLU A 131 20.47 9.20 15.01
C GLU A 131 21.94 8.86 15.01
N MET A 132 22.52 8.83 13.82
CA MET A 132 23.96 8.72 13.55
C MET A 132 24.36 9.84 12.60
N HIS A 133 25.40 10.57 12.95
CA HIS A 133 25.94 11.64 12.13
C HIS A 133 27.40 11.34 11.80
N TRP A 134 27.68 11.10 10.53
CA TRP A 134 29.02 10.87 10.04
C TRP A 134 29.64 12.16 9.51
N GLY A 135 30.89 12.39 9.87
CA GLY A 135 31.65 13.56 9.47
C GLY A 135 32.71 13.92 10.47
N SER A 136 33.39 15.06 10.25
CA SER A 136 34.31 15.69 11.18
C SER A 136 34.20 17.21 11.08
N ASP A 137 34.74 17.95 12.04
CA ASP A 137 34.74 19.41 12.01
C ASP A 137 35.65 19.98 10.91
N GLU A 138 36.60 19.17 10.42
CA GLU A 138 37.53 19.51 9.33
C GLU A 138 36.97 19.12 7.93
N GLY A 139 35.77 18.58 7.86
CA GLY A 139 35.12 18.06 6.64
C GLY A 139 34.75 16.60 6.79
N GLY A 140 34.47 15.93 5.67
CA GLY A 140 34.07 14.53 5.68
C GLY A 140 32.72 14.30 5.00
N LEU A 141 31.99 13.25 5.40
CA LEU A 141 30.71 12.87 4.77
C LEU A 141 29.60 13.88 5.08
N ASN A 142 29.54 14.40 6.30
CA ASN A 142 28.47 15.30 6.77
C ASN A 142 27.06 14.74 6.45
N SER A 143 26.86 13.45 6.70
CA SER A 143 25.61 12.73 6.41
C SER A 143 24.89 12.37 7.71
N LEU A 144 23.56 12.43 7.70
CA LEU A 144 22.69 12.15 8.84
C LEU A 144 21.79 10.95 8.54
N TYR A 145 21.71 10.04 9.49
CA TYR A 145 20.79 8.92 9.49
C TYR A 145 19.93 8.99 10.76
N SER A 146 18.64 9.29 10.61
CA SER A 146 17.76 9.58 11.73
C SER A 146 16.47 8.78 11.67
N LEU A 147 15.96 8.42 12.85
CA LEU A 147 14.71 7.70 13.01
C LEU A 147 13.76 8.47 13.92
N SER A 148 12.47 8.44 13.54
CA SER A 148 11.39 8.99 14.36
C SER A 148 10.22 8.01 14.48
N THR A 149 9.36 8.30 15.44
CA THR A 149 8.06 7.66 15.57
C THR A 149 6.99 8.63 15.07
N VAL A 150 5.92 8.15 14.44
CA VAL A 150 4.78 8.97 14.05
C VAL A 150 4.26 9.78 15.25
N GLY A 151 3.91 11.06 15.04
CA GLY A 151 3.55 11.97 16.12
C GLY A 151 4.71 12.41 17.03
N GLY A 152 5.95 12.00 16.73
CA GLY A 152 7.17 12.46 17.41
C GLY A 152 7.60 13.85 16.95
N ARG A 153 8.84 14.26 17.37
CA ARG A 153 9.40 15.56 16.99
C ARG A 153 9.48 15.64 15.46
N GLU A 154 8.80 16.61 14.90
CA GLU A 154 8.71 16.80 13.47
C GLU A 154 10.06 17.12 12.84
N VAL A 155 10.34 16.49 11.70
CA VAL A 155 11.48 16.77 10.83
C VAL A 155 11.15 17.97 9.90
N ARG A 156 10.04 18.68 10.17
CA ARG A 156 9.59 19.81 9.35
C ARG A 156 10.70 20.83 9.17
N GLY A 157 10.94 21.22 7.92
CA GLY A 157 11.96 22.22 7.55
C GLY A 157 13.36 21.66 7.31
N SER A 158 13.57 20.34 7.43
CA SER A 158 14.82 19.68 7.08
C SER A 158 14.77 19.12 5.66
N LYS A 159 15.88 19.20 4.94
CA LYS A 159 16.06 18.50 3.66
C LYS A 159 16.14 17.00 3.94
N VAL A 160 15.39 16.18 3.23
CA VAL A 160 15.47 14.72 3.26
C VAL A 160 15.80 14.19 1.86
N ASP A 161 16.86 13.42 1.72
CA ASP A 161 17.23 12.76 0.46
C ASP A 161 16.60 11.35 0.36
N PHE A 162 16.51 10.65 1.50
CA PHE A 162 16.03 9.27 1.59
C PHE A 162 15.00 9.15 2.70
N LEU A 163 13.76 8.88 2.35
CA LEU A 163 12.64 8.72 3.28
C LEU A 163 12.13 7.30 3.28
N HIS A 164 12.04 6.69 4.46
CA HIS A 164 11.38 5.41 4.67
C HIS A 164 10.26 5.54 5.68
N CYS A 165 9.02 5.29 5.25
CA CYS A 165 7.84 5.23 6.10
C CYS A 165 7.42 3.77 6.25
N SER A 166 7.61 3.21 7.45
CA SER A 166 7.37 1.79 7.72
C SER A 166 6.07 1.57 8.48
N GLU A 167 5.32 0.54 8.06
CA GLU A 167 4.03 0.11 8.60
C GLU A 167 3.01 1.26 8.66
N VAL A 168 2.88 1.98 7.53
CA VAL A 168 2.06 3.20 7.44
C VAL A 168 0.58 2.93 7.67
N ALA A 169 0.05 1.76 7.30
CA ALA A 169 -1.31 1.37 7.61
C ALA A 169 -1.61 1.37 9.13
N SER A 170 -0.58 1.25 9.97
CA SER A 170 -0.69 1.25 11.44
C SER A 170 -0.47 2.63 12.08
N TRP A 171 -0.37 3.72 11.30
CA TRP A 171 -0.04 5.03 11.86
C TRP A 171 -1.17 5.71 12.62
N GLY A 172 -2.41 5.27 12.45
CA GLY A 172 -3.57 5.75 13.20
C GLY A 172 -3.95 7.20 12.91
N HIS A 173 -4.71 7.78 13.80
CA HIS A 173 -5.24 9.16 13.66
C HIS A 173 -4.10 10.18 13.59
N GLY A 174 -4.15 11.11 12.65
CA GLY A 174 -3.10 12.10 12.39
C GLY A 174 -1.89 11.57 11.59
N GLY A 175 -1.88 10.28 11.22
CA GLY A 175 -0.82 9.68 10.42
C GLY A 175 -0.73 10.28 9.01
N GLU A 176 -1.85 10.66 8.43
CA GLU A 176 -1.91 11.30 7.11
C GLU A 176 -1.23 12.67 7.09
N GLU A 177 -1.59 13.56 8.00
CA GLU A 177 -0.94 14.88 8.10
C GLU A 177 0.57 14.77 8.37
N TYR A 178 0.94 13.79 9.21
CA TYR A 178 2.33 13.53 9.52
C TYR A 178 3.10 13.03 8.29
N LEU A 179 2.51 12.08 7.54
CA LEU A 179 3.08 11.57 6.28
C LEU A 179 3.25 12.69 5.26
N LEU A 180 2.21 13.52 5.05
CA LEU A 180 2.27 14.67 4.16
C LEU A 180 3.39 15.64 4.54
N GLY A 181 3.56 15.91 5.85
CA GLY A 181 4.65 16.71 6.36
C GLY A 181 6.03 16.15 6.03
N LEU A 182 6.22 14.83 6.13
CA LEU A 182 7.46 14.14 5.76
C LEU A 182 7.72 14.18 4.25
N LEU A 183 6.71 13.93 3.44
CA LEU A 183 6.82 13.93 1.98
C LEU A 183 7.23 15.31 1.44
N ASN A 184 6.75 16.39 2.06
CA ASN A 184 7.14 17.76 1.73
C ASN A 184 8.61 18.08 2.07
N CYS A 185 9.25 17.28 2.94
CA CYS A 185 10.68 17.41 3.24
C CYS A 185 11.57 16.69 2.21
N VAL A 186 10.99 15.78 1.41
CA VAL A 186 11.76 15.02 0.42
C VAL A 186 12.12 15.92 -0.75
N VAL A 187 13.40 16.01 -1.03
CA VAL A 187 13.91 16.80 -2.16
C VAL A 187 13.44 16.22 -3.48
N GLN A 188 12.89 17.06 -4.32
CA GLN A 188 12.63 16.72 -5.71
C GLN A 188 13.96 16.82 -6.48
N GLY A 189 14.58 15.68 -6.77
CA GLY A 189 15.88 15.70 -7.42
C GLY A 189 16.50 14.35 -7.67
N PHE A 190 17.64 14.37 -8.35
CA PHE A 190 18.36 13.21 -8.79
C PHE A 190 18.77 12.27 -7.63
N LYS A 191 18.42 11.01 -7.78
CA LYS A 191 18.73 9.91 -6.83
C LYS A 191 18.19 10.14 -5.41
N THR A 192 17.05 10.81 -5.28
CA THR A 192 16.30 10.81 -4.02
C THR A 192 15.31 9.65 -3.99
N GLU A 193 15.09 9.07 -2.82
CA GLU A 193 14.23 7.89 -2.69
C GLU A 193 13.23 8.07 -1.56
N ALA A 194 11.97 7.79 -1.82
CA ALA A 194 10.94 7.72 -0.81
C ALA A 194 10.19 6.40 -0.94
N ILE A 195 10.21 5.62 0.12
CA ILE A 195 9.60 4.30 0.21
C ILE A 195 8.58 4.31 1.33
N ILE A 196 7.34 3.99 0.97
CA ILE A 196 6.25 3.76 1.91
C ILE A 196 5.94 2.26 1.88
N GLU A 197 5.96 1.59 3.04
CA GLU A 197 5.69 0.15 3.07
C GLU A 197 4.79 -0.24 4.24
N SER A 198 3.93 -1.22 4.02
CA SER A 198 3.09 -1.80 5.07
C SER A 198 2.55 -3.19 4.70
N THR A 199 2.13 -3.98 5.70
CA THR A 199 1.00 -4.88 5.55
C THR A 199 -0.28 -4.06 5.54
N ALA A 200 -1.36 -4.57 4.97
CA ALA A 200 -2.63 -3.86 4.95
C ALA A 200 -3.30 -3.85 6.34
N GLN A 201 -4.09 -2.82 6.60
CA GLN A 201 -4.92 -2.74 7.81
C GLN A 201 -6.25 -2.05 7.47
N GLY A 202 -7.32 -2.85 7.42
CA GLY A 202 -8.66 -2.34 7.07
C GLY A 202 -8.82 -1.96 5.59
N THR A 203 -9.96 -1.36 5.28
CA THR A 203 -10.40 -1.00 3.92
C THR A 203 -10.33 0.50 3.65
N GLY A 204 -9.52 1.24 4.39
CA GLY A 204 -9.36 2.69 4.23
C GLY A 204 -8.13 3.21 4.95
N GLY A 205 -7.94 4.54 4.89
CA GLY A 205 -6.81 5.25 5.48
C GLY A 205 -5.69 5.53 4.48
N VAL A 206 -4.77 6.41 4.88
CA VAL A 206 -3.77 6.99 3.98
C VAL A 206 -2.96 5.97 3.18
N PHE A 207 -2.59 4.82 3.77
CA PHE A 207 -1.84 3.79 3.05
C PHE A 207 -2.69 3.09 1.99
N HIS A 208 -3.94 2.77 2.32
CA HIS A 208 -4.90 2.18 1.39
C HIS A 208 -5.11 3.09 0.18
N ASP A 209 -5.46 4.35 0.41
CA ASP A 209 -5.80 5.29 -0.64
C ASP A 209 -4.59 5.59 -1.54
N MET A 210 -3.42 5.88 -0.95
CA MET A 210 -2.19 6.08 -1.72
C MET A 210 -1.77 4.84 -2.52
N PHE A 211 -1.98 3.63 -1.98
CA PHE A 211 -1.65 2.40 -2.70
C PHE A 211 -2.52 2.24 -3.94
N TRP A 212 -3.84 2.45 -3.82
CA TRP A 212 -4.76 2.29 -4.94
C TRP A 212 -4.61 3.40 -5.98
N ASP A 213 -4.37 4.66 -5.57
CA ASP A 213 -4.04 5.75 -6.47
C ASP A 213 -2.77 5.47 -7.30
N ALA A 214 -1.75 4.88 -6.64
CA ALA A 214 -0.53 4.47 -7.33
C ALA A 214 -0.74 3.23 -8.22
N TYR A 215 -1.57 2.29 -7.78
CA TYR A 215 -1.87 1.05 -8.51
C TYR A 215 -2.69 1.30 -9.78
N SER A 216 -3.59 2.29 -9.76
CA SER A 216 -4.35 2.75 -10.94
C SER A 216 -3.51 3.60 -11.90
N GLY A 217 -2.35 4.08 -11.47
CA GLY A 217 -1.48 4.97 -12.27
C GLY A 217 -1.85 6.45 -12.17
N ASP A 218 -2.75 6.83 -11.24
CA ASP A 218 -3.25 8.20 -11.07
C ASP A 218 -2.33 9.07 -10.21
N SER A 219 -1.24 8.51 -9.70
CA SER A 219 -0.27 9.23 -8.88
C SER A 219 1.15 9.16 -9.47
N GLY A 220 2.05 10.02 -8.99
CA GLY A 220 3.48 9.96 -9.32
C GLY A 220 4.25 8.87 -8.57
N TRP A 221 3.56 7.91 -7.93
CA TRP A 221 4.13 6.80 -7.18
C TRP A 221 3.95 5.49 -7.94
N GLU A 222 4.89 4.56 -7.77
CA GLU A 222 4.80 3.19 -8.27
C GLU A 222 4.35 2.26 -7.16
N ALA A 223 3.19 1.59 -7.35
CA ALA A 223 2.70 0.60 -6.41
C ALA A 223 3.29 -0.77 -6.70
N VAL A 224 3.73 -1.45 -5.64
CA VAL A 224 4.24 -2.82 -5.72
C VAL A 224 3.51 -3.68 -4.70
N PHE A 225 3.00 -4.82 -5.13
CA PHE A 225 2.41 -5.82 -4.27
C PHE A 225 3.23 -7.11 -4.30
N PHE A 226 3.59 -7.61 -3.12
CA PHE A 226 4.30 -8.87 -2.95
C PHE A 226 3.40 -9.90 -2.24
N PRO A 227 2.83 -10.88 -2.97
CA PRO A 227 2.01 -11.92 -2.39
C PRO A 227 2.84 -12.92 -1.56
N TRP A 228 2.20 -13.55 -0.57
CA TRP A 228 2.88 -14.42 0.38
C TRP A 228 3.63 -15.60 -0.26
N PHE A 229 3.08 -16.18 -1.31
CA PHE A 229 3.59 -17.43 -1.91
C PHE A 229 4.90 -17.28 -2.71
N MET A 230 5.34 -16.05 -2.93
CA MET A 230 6.61 -15.80 -3.61
C MET A 230 7.83 -15.97 -2.68
N PHE A 231 7.63 -16.15 -1.38
CA PHE A 231 8.72 -16.31 -0.43
C PHE A 231 8.99 -17.78 -0.17
N SER A 232 10.20 -18.25 -0.50
CA SER A 232 10.61 -19.66 -0.45
C SER A 232 10.43 -20.31 0.94
N HIS A 233 10.51 -19.49 2.03
CA HIS A 233 10.27 -19.96 3.38
C HIS A 233 8.79 -20.24 3.71
N TYR A 234 7.85 -19.84 2.85
CA TYR A 234 6.43 -20.07 3.04
C TYR A 234 5.98 -21.34 2.32
N THR A 235 6.76 -22.38 2.51
CA THR A 235 6.50 -23.73 2.04
C THR A 235 6.61 -24.72 3.21
N LYS A 236 5.92 -25.85 3.08
CA LYS A 236 6.02 -26.97 3.99
C LYS A 236 5.95 -28.26 3.22
N ASP A 237 7.06 -28.98 3.25
CA ASP A 237 7.18 -30.27 2.60
C ASP A 237 6.22 -31.32 3.20
N PHE A 238 5.81 -32.26 2.36
CA PHE A 238 5.11 -33.46 2.78
C PHE A 238 6.11 -34.52 3.18
N LYS A 239 5.74 -35.39 4.12
CA LYS A 239 6.61 -36.48 4.59
C LYS A 239 6.85 -37.50 3.48
N ASN A 240 5.87 -37.72 2.62
CA ASN A 240 5.88 -38.65 1.50
C ASN A 240 4.82 -38.33 0.47
N ASP A 241 4.84 -39.00 -0.67
CA ASP A 241 3.91 -38.81 -1.78
C ASP A 241 2.45 -39.18 -1.41
N ASP A 242 2.23 -40.06 -0.46
CA ASP A 242 0.88 -40.48 -0.05
C ASP A 242 0.23 -39.34 0.77
N GLU A 243 0.94 -38.72 1.70
CA GLU A 243 0.46 -37.50 2.42
C GLU A 243 0.15 -36.36 1.44
N ARG A 244 0.97 -36.18 0.40
CA ARG A 244 0.77 -35.17 -0.64
C ARG A 244 -0.49 -35.45 -1.45
N LYS A 245 -0.77 -36.70 -1.84
CA LYS A 245 -1.97 -37.09 -2.57
C LYS A 245 -3.22 -36.94 -1.68
N GLU A 246 -3.16 -37.37 -0.42
CA GLU A 246 -4.26 -37.20 0.54
C GLU A 246 -4.60 -35.73 0.74
N PHE A 247 -3.59 -34.87 0.90
CA PHE A 247 -3.77 -33.42 1.02
C PHE A 247 -4.48 -32.85 -0.22
N ASN A 248 -4.00 -33.20 -1.42
CA ASN A 248 -4.59 -32.75 -2.67
C ASN A 248 -6.05 -33.23 -2.84
N ALA A 249 -6.37 -34.45 -2.40
CA ALA A 249 -7.72 -35.00 -2.49
C ALA A 249 -8.75 -34.28 -1.62
N VAL A 250 -8.30 -33.67 -0.50
CA VAL A 250 -9.17 -32.90 0.40
C VAL A 250 -9.01 -31.38 0.26
N LEU A 251 -8.33 -30.95 -0.79
CA LEU A 251 -8.19 -29.53 -1.08
C LEU A 251 -9.56 -28.95 -1.47
N GLY A 252 -9.92 -27.82 -0.89
CA GLY A 252 -11.18 -27.17 -1.15
C GLY A 252 -12.40 -27.71 -0.39
N THR A 253 -12.24 -28.72 0.48
CA THR A 253 -13.35 -29.31 1.23
C THR A 253 -13.54 -28.76 2.64
N ASP A 254 -12.61 -27.95 3.13
CA ASP A 254 -12.60 -27.46 4.52
C ASP A 254 -12.72 -25.92 4.56
N ASP A 255 -13.89 -25.43 4.97
CA ASP A 255 -14.21 -24.01 5.07
C ASP A 255 -13.30 -23.23 6.01
N ARG A 256 -12.64 -23.88 6.96
CA ARG A 256 -11.64 -23.24 7.84
C ARG A 256 -10.46 -22.68 7.06
N TYR A 257 -10.21 -23.20 5.87
CA TYR A 257 -9.13 -22.77 4.98
C TYR A 257 -9.63 -22.08 3.73
N GLY A 258 -10.93 -21.72 3.68
CA GLY A 258 -11.57 -21.05 2.55
C GLY A 258 -12.28 -21.96 1.58
N GLY A 259 -12.45 -23.28 1.89
CA GLY A 259 -13.22 -24.19 1.04
C GLY A 259 -12.73 -24.15 -0.42
N GLU A 260 -13.65 -23.97 -1.35
CA GLU A 260 -13.35 -23.93 -2.80
C GLU A 260 -12.33 -22.84 -3.19
N GLU A 261 -12.25 -21.72 -2.45
CA GLU A 261 -11.26 -20.66 -2.71
C GLU A 261 -9.83 -21.17 -2.52
N GLU A 262 -9.59 -22.00 -1.49
CA GLU A 262 -8.28 -22.60 -1.28
C GLU A 262 -7.87 -23.45 -2.49
N ALA A 263 -8.80 -24.22 -3.06
CA ALA A 263 -8.52 -25.04 -4.24
C ALA A 263 -8.20 -24.18 -5.48
N LYS A 264 -8.86 -23.02 -5.62
CA LYS A 264 -8.60 -22.08 -6.70
C LYS A 264 -7.23 -21.38 -6.59
N LEU A 265 -6.62 -21.36 -5.40
CA LEU A 265 -5.28 -20.80 -5.25
C LEU A 265 -4.19 -21.66 -5.89
N LEU A 266 -4.38 -22.97 -6.02
CA LEU A 266 -3.38 -23.84 -6.64
C LEU A 266 -3.13 -23.42 -8.08
N GLY A 267 -1.86 -23.13 -8.42
CA GLY A 267 -1.47 -22.66 -9.74
C GLY A 267 -1.67 -21.15 -9.97
N VAL A 268 -2.22 -20.41 -8.99
CA VAL A 268 -2.22 -18.94 -9.06
C VAL A 268 -0.78 -18.45 -9.12
N SER A 269 -0.50 -17.53 -10.02
CA SER A 269 0.85 -17.01 -10.24
C SER A 269 0.90 -15.49 -10.25
N CYS A 270 2.08 -14.96 -9.96
CA CYS A 270 2.44 -13.57 -10.19
C CYS A 270 3.76 -13.48 -10.95
N GLU A 271 3.94 -12.40 -11.68
CA GLU A 271 5.12 -12.15 -12.49
C GLU A 271 5.68 -10.77 -12.19
N PHE A 272 7.02 -10.67 -12.17
CA PHE A 272 7.72 -9.41 -11.98
C PHE A 272 8.67 -9.18 -13.15
N ASP A 273 8.41 -8.13 -13.91
CA ASP A 273 9.35 -7.64 -14.91
C ASP A 273 10.50 -6.91 -14.19
N ILE A 274 11.66 -7.52 -14.23
CA ILE A 274 12.91 -7.03 -13.61
C ILE A 274 13.96 -6.61 -14.62
N GLY A 275 13.56 -6.46 -15.90
CA GLY A 275 14.47 -6.12 -17.00
C GLY A 275 15.31 -7.30 -17.53
N ALA A 276 14.96 -8.55 -17.18
CA ALA A 276 15.49 -9.76 -17.81
C ALA A 276 14.70 -10.09 -19.08
N GLU A 277 15.21 -11.01 -19.92
CA GLU A 277 14.50 -11.46 -21.13
C GLU A 277 13.15 -12.10 -20.76
N ASP A 278 13.11 -12.86 -19.66
CA ASP A 278 11.88 -13.44 -19.10
C ASP A 278 11.55 -12.83 -17.74
N PRO A 279 10.27 -12.53 -17.44
CA PRO A 279 9.83 -12.09 -16.13
C PRO A 279 10.03 -13.19 -15.08
N LEU A 280 10.30 -12.81 -13.84
CA LEU A 280 10.32 -13.75 -12.73
C LEU A 280 8.89 -14.16 -12.38
N ARG A 281 8.62 -15.47 -12.44
CA ARG A 281 7.31 -16.04 -12.16
C ARG A 281 7.34 -16.85 -10.86
N PHE A 282 6.32 -16.64 -10.04
CA PHE A 282 6.06 -17.41 -8.83
C PHE A 282 4.66 -18.00 -8.93
N GLU A 283 4.49 -19.22 -8.44
CA GLU A 283 3.24 -19.96 -8.55
C GLU A 283 2.94 -20.67 -7.22
N VAL A 284 1.68 -20.70 -6.83
CA VAL A 284 1.23 -21.41 -5.62
C VAL A 284 1.30 -22.92 -5.83
N THR A 285 2.09 -23.59 -5.00
CA THR A 285 2.25 -25.05 -4.99
C THR A 285 1.44 -25.72 -3.86
N LEU A 286 1.35 -27.03 -3.86
CA LEU A 286 0.76 -27.78 -2.75
C LEU A 286 1.53 -27.56 -1.43
N GLU A 287 2.85 -27.43 -1.50
CA GLU A 287 3.73 -27.17 -0.37
C GLU A 287 3.46 -25.78 0.24
N ASN A 288 3.15 -24.79 -0.60
CA ASN A 288 2.67 -23.47 -0.15
C ASN A 288 1.32 -23.60 0.58
N LEU A 289 0.36 -24.33 0.02
CA LEU A 289 -0.96 -24.54 0.65
C LEU A 289 -0.86 -25.34 1.96
N ASN A 290 0.07 -26.32 2.06
CA ASN A 290 0.35 -27.02 3.31
C ASN A 290 0.89 -26.07 4.38
N TRP A 291 1.80 -25.16 4.02
CA TRP A 291 2.28 -24.10 4.91
C TRP A 291 1.14 -23.15 5.29
N ARG A 292 0.32 -22.72 4.33
CA ARG A 292 -0.84 -21.85 4.54
C ARG A 292 -1.76 -22.40 5.62
N ARG A 293 -2.18 -23.67 5.51
CA ARG A 293 -3.03 -24.34 6.51
C ARG A 293 -2.37 -24.37 7.88
N GLN A 294 -1.06 -24.61 7.95
CA GLN A 294 -0.33 -24.54 9.22
C GLN A 294 -0.33 -23.11 9.78
N CYS A 295 -0.03 -22.12 8.98
CA CYS A 295 0.00 -20.70 9.38
C CYS A 295 -1.37 -20.24 9.92
N ILE A 296 -2.47 -20.55 9.23
CA ILE A 296 -3.83 -20.25 9.69
C ILE A 296 -4.08 -20.83 11.08
N ARG A 297 -3.71 -22.10 11.33
CA ARG A 297 -3.91 -22.76 12.63
C ARG A 297 -3.04 -22.18 13.73
N THR A 298 -1.76 -21.93 13.46
CA THR A 298 -0.77 -21.65 14.51
C THR A 298 -0.52 -20.17 14.74
N GLN A 299 -0.58 -19.35 13.67
CA GLN A 299 -0.24 -17.93 13.75
C GLN A 299 -1.48 -17.04 13.67
N CYS A 300 -2.49 -17.46 12.91
CA CYS A 300 -3.72 -16.68 12.70
C CYS A 300 -4.89 -17.14 13.59
N GLN A 301 -4.68 -18.06 14.53
CA GLN A 301 -5.72 -18.51 15.49
C GLN A 301 -6.97 -19.11 14.82
N ASN A 302 -6.81 -19.82 13.71
CA ASN A 302 -7.89 -20.32 12.84
C ASN A 302 -8.79 -19.19 12.24
N ASP A 303 -8.27 -17.99 12.11
CA ASP A 303 -8.96 -16.86 11.51
C ASP A 303 -8.38 -16.60 10.11
N LEU A 304 -9.18 -16.91 9.09
CA LEU A 304 -8.79 -16.75 7.69
C LEU A 304 -8.61 -15.28 7.32
N ASN A 305 -9.41 -14.37 7.89
CA ASN A 305 -9.27 -12.94 7.63
C ASN A 305 -7.93 -12.37 8.14
N LYS A 306 -7.45 -12.88 9.29
CA LYS A 306 -6.10 -12.54 9.78
C LYS A 306 -5.02 -13.05 8.83
N PHE A 307 -5.23 -14.23 8.23
CA PHE A 307 -4.29 -14.73 7.23
C PHE A 307 -4.30 -13.83 6.00
N HIS A 308 -5.44 -13.47 5.45
CA HIS A 308 -5.58 -12.59 4.30
C HIS A 308 -4.93 -11.22 4.52
N GLN A 309 -5.09 -10.65 5.72
CA GLN A 309 -4.47 -9.37 6.08
C GLN A 309 -2.93 -9.46 6.14
N GLU A 310 -2.40 -10.52 6.75
CA GLU A 310 -0.98 -10.64 7.03
C GLU A 310 -0.20 -11.35 5.91
N PHE A 311 -0.87 -12.23 5.19
CA PHE A 311 -0.33 -13.07 4.12
C PHE A 311 -1.26 -13.11 2.91
N PRO A 312 -1.51 -11.95 2.26
CA PRO A 312 -2.44 -11.86 1.13
C PRO A 312 -1.91 -12.54 -0.13
N SER A 313 -2.82 -13.17 -0.89
CA SER A 313 -2.54 -13.70 -2.22
C SER A 313 -2.74 -12.65 -3.32
N THR A 314 -3.60 -11.65 -3.06
CA THR A 314 -3.85 -10.51 -3.94
C THR A 314 -3.86 -9.20 -3.16
N ALA A 315 -3.63 -8.07 -3.83
CA ALA A 315 -3.71 -6.76 -3.20
C ALA A 315 -5.11 -6.46 -2.64
N ARG A 316 -6.16 -6.89 -3.32
CA ARG A 316 -7.55 -6.74 -2.86
C ARG A 316 -7.83 -7.55 -1.60
N GLU A 317 -7.32 -8.77 -1.52
CA GLU A 317 -7.45 -9.63 -0.35
C GLU A 317 -6.79 -9.04 0.89
N ALA A 318 -5.69 -8.30 0.71
CA ALA A 318 -4.95 -7.68 1.80
C ALA A 318 -5.80 -6.69 2.61
N PHE A 319 -6.58 -5.86 1.94
CA PHE A 319 -7.40 -4.82 2.55
C PHE A 319 -8.74 -5.40 3.03
N VAL A 320 -8.69 -6.25 4.06
CA VAL A 320 -9.88 -6.84 4.69
C VAL A 320 -10.49 -5.90 5.72
N SER A 321 -11.82 -5.88 5.77
CA SER A 321 -12.53 -5.28 6.90
C SER A 321 -12.24 -6.08 8.18
N THR A 322 -11.80 -5.41 9.23
CA THR A 322 -11.52 -6.00 10.55
C THR A 322 -12.79 -6.35 11.35
N GLY A 323 -13.99 -6.03 10.81
CA GLY A 323 -15.28 -6.36 11.39
C GLY A 323 -15.94 -7.57 10.73
N ARG A 324 -16.88 -8.21 11.44
CA ARG A 324 -17.83 -9.12 10.80
C ARG A 324 -18.70 -8.29 9.88
N GLY A 325 -18.41 -8.28 8.57
CA GLY A 325 -19.26 -7.66 7.57
C GLY A 325 -20.69 -8.19 7.68
N VAL A 326 -21.69 -7.32 7.55
CA VAL A 326 -23.11 -7.71 7.52
C VAL A 326 -23.38 -8.61 6.30
N PHE A 327 -22.60 -8.42 5.24
CA PHE A 327 -22.72 -9.18 3.99
C PHE A 327 -21.50 -10.08 3.77
N PRO A 328 -21.67 -11.30 3.23
CA PRO A 328 -20.58 -12.17 2.84
C PRO A 328 -19.70 -11.48 1.77
N ARG A 329 -18.39 -11.49 2.01
CA ARG A 329 -17.42 -10.77 1.18
C ARG A 329 -17.37 -11.26 -0.27
N GLU A 330 -17.50 -12.57 -0.44
CA GLU A 330 -17.55 -13.20 -1.77
C GLU A 330 -18.66 -12.62 -2.62
N GLN A 331 -19.86 -12.51 -2.03
CA GLN A 331 -21.01 -11.91 -2.69
C GLN A 331 -20.77 -10.43 -3.02
N LEU A 332 -20.13 -9.67 -2.12
CA LEU A 332 -19.77 -8.27 -2.40
C LEU A 332 -18.76 -8.16 -3.55
N ASN A 333 -17.75 -9.02 -3.58
CA ASN A 333 -16.76 -9.02 -4.67
C ASN A 333 -17.39 -9.42 -6.01
N GLU A 334 -18.26 -10.41 -6.04
CA GLU A 334 -19.03 -10.77 -7.24
C GLU A 334 -19.90 -9.60 -7.70
N MET A 335 -20.61 -8.95 -6.77
CA MET A 335 -21.42 -7.78 -7.09
C MET A 335 -20.59 -6.60 -7.63
N VAL A 336 -19.40 -6.36 -7.12
CA VAL A 336 -18.49 -5.32 -7.64
C VAL A 336 -18.05 -5.65 -9.06
N LEU A 337 -17.65 -6.90 -9.33
CA LEU A 337 -17.25 -7.34 -10.67
C LEU A 337 -18.41 -7.24 -11.68
N ASP A 338 -19.61 -7.63 -11.25
CA ASP A 338 -20.81 -7.53 -12.08
C ASP A 338 -21.18 -6.05 -12.33
N ALA A 339 -21.05 -5.18 -11.31
CA ALA A 339 -21.30 -3.76 -11.45
C ALA A 339 -20.28 -3.09 -12.38
N GLU A 340 -18.99 -3.42 -12.28
CA GLU A 340 -17.94 -2.92 -13.20
C GLU A 340 -18.22 -3.37 -14.65
N LYS A 341 -18.69 -4.61 -14.85
CA LYS A 341 -19.05 -5.10 -16.16
C LYS A 341 -20.28 -4.40 -16.70
N LEU A 342 -21.32 -4.27 -15.88
CA LEU A 342 -22.58 -3.61 -16.24
C LEU A 342 -22.36 -2.14 -16.57
N SER A 343 -21.51 -1.43 -15.82
CA SER A 343 -21.14 -0.03 -16.06
C SER A 343 -20.49 0.19 -17.44
N ARG A 344 -19.80 -0.82 -17.97
CA ARG A 344 -19.23 -0.76 -19.34
C ARG A 344 -20.27 -1.05 -20.43
N GLU A 345 -21.27 -1.89 -20.12
CA GLU A 345 -22.30 -2.31 -21.05
C GLU A 345 -23.47 -1.32 -21.11
N VAL A 346 -23.76 -0.65 -19.99
CA VAL A 346 -24.86 0.33 -19.86
C VAL A 346 -24.30 1.63 -19.28
N PRO A 347 -23.76 2.53 -20.13
CA PRO A 347 -23.25 3.80 -19.67
C PRO A 347 -24.38 4.69 -19.11
N SER A 348 -24.10 5.42 -18.04
CA SER A 348 -25.01 6.42 -17.49
C SER A 348 -24.96 7.71 -18.32
N GLU A 349 -26.08 8.45 -18.33
CA GLU A 349 -26.11 9.84 -18.78
C GLU A 349 -25.91 10.76 -17.56
N GLY A 350 -25.01 11.75 -17.67
CA GLY A 350 -24.76 12.73 -16.61
C GLY A 350 -25.75 13.90 -16.66
N PHE A 351 -26.20 14.34 -15.48
CA PHE A 351 -27.08 15.50 -15.29
C PHE A 351 -26.65 16.32 -14.09
N HIS A 352 -26.97 17.60 -14.12
CA HIS A 352 -26.81 18.54 -13.04
C HIS A 352 -28.15 19.06 -12.55
N ILE A 353 -28.30 19.22 -11.22
CA ILE A 353 -29.46 19.84 -10.61
C ILE A 353 -29.04 21.20 -10.04
N PRO A 354 -29.30 22.32 -10.76
CA PRO A 354 -28.77 23.64 -10.40
C PRO A 354 -29.26 24.13 -9.03
N ILE A 355 -28.32 24.59 -8.19
CA ILE A 355 -28.64 25.19 -6.87
C ILE A 355 -29.44 26.47 -7.02
N GLN A 356 -29.37 27.17 -8.17
CA GLN A 356 -30.15 28.37 -8.47
C GLN A 356 -31.66 28.10 -8.51
N ALA A 357 -32.08 26.86 -8.86
CA ALA A 357 -33.48 26.46 -8.79
C ALA A 357 -34.05 26.63 -7.37
N TYR A 358 -33.21 26.57 -6.33
CA TYR A 358 -33.60 26.84 -4.95
C TYR A 358 -34.02 28.29 -4.70
N LYS A 359 -33.36 29.28 -5.27
CA LYS A 359 -33.70 30.73 -5.09
C LYS A 359 -34.95 31.14 -5.86
N GLU A 360 -35.16 30.53 -7.00
CA GLU A 360 -36.31 30.81 -7.89
C GLU A 360 -37.55 30.01 -7.49
N GLY A 361 -37.39 28.84 -6.88
CA GLY A 361 -38.45 27.93 -6.46
C GLY A 361 -39.37 28.44 -5.35
N ARG A 362 -39.03 29.53 -4.68
CA ARG A 362 -39.94 30.21 -3.73
C ARG A 362 -41.10 30.98 -4.39
N THR A 363 -41.05 31.18 -5.72
CA THR A 363 -42.05 31.94 -6.43
C THR A 363 -42.75 31.23 -7.58
N LYS A 364 -42.25 30.17 -8.17
CA LYS A 364 -42.95 29.26 -9.10
C LYS A 364 -42.12 27.98 -9.34
N GLU A 365 -42.69 26.84 -9.02
CA GLU A 365 -42.17 25.48 -9.10
C GLU A 365 -41.55 25.14 -10.48
N LYS A 366 -40.28 25.47 -10.72
CA LYS A 366 -39.50 24.86 -11.80
C LYS A 366 -38.42 24.00 -11.19
N TYR A 367 -38.65 22.67 -11.21
CA TYR A 367 -37.63 21.71 -10.94
C TYR A 367 -36.83 21.55 -12.24
N ILE A 368 -35.56 21.93 -12.20
CA ILE A 368 -34.69 21.93 -13.38
C ILE A 368 -33.66 20.84 -13.22
N ILE A 369 -33.55 19.97 -14.22
CA ILE A 369 -32.50 18.97 -14.37
C ILE A 369 -31.90 19.21 -15.76
N GLU A 370 -30.60 19.48 -15.80
CA GLU A 370 -29.87 19.88 -17.00
C GLU A 370 -28.88 18.75 -17.38
N ALA A 371 -28.77 18.39 -18.63
CA ALA A 371 -27.80 17.42 -19.11
C ALA A 371 -26.38 18.00 -18.96
N GLN A 372 -25.51 17.25 -18.29
CA GLN A 372 -24.11 17.59 -18.07
C GLN A 372 -23.30 16.31 -17.90
N ASP A 373 -22.35 16.05 -18.78
CA ASP A 373 -21.61 14.77 -18.81
C ASP A 373 -20.95 14.39 -17.48
N ASP A 374 -20.38 15.36 -16.76
CA ASP A 374 -19.76 15.20 -15.44
C ASP A 374 -20.68 15.60 -14.27
N GLY A 375 -22.00 15.56 -14.48
CA GLY A 375 -22.98 15.97 -13.47
C GLY A 375 -23.04 15.00 -12.30
N GLU A 376 -23.40 15.52 -11.11
CA GLU A 376 -23.54 14.77 -9.85
C GLU A 376 -24.70 13.76 -9.87
N LEU A 377 -25.64 13.86 -10.82
CA LEU A 377 -26.72 12.90 -11.06
C LEU A 377 -26.38 12.01 -12.25
N GLN A 378 -26.22 10.72 -12.00
CA GLN A 378 -26.02 9.70 -13.02
C GLN A 378 -27.33 8.96 -13.26
N VAL A 379 -27.72 8.81 -14.53
CA VAL A 379 -29.01 8.22 -14.96
C VAL A 379 -28.76 7.07 -15.92
N TRP A 380 -29.11 5.86 -15.53
CA TRP A 380 -29.07 4.67 -16.38
C TRP A 380 -30.37 4.46 -17.12
N MET A 381 -31.49 4.84 -16.52
CA MET A 381 -32.80 4.77 -17.14
C MET A 381 -33.61 6.04 -16.89
N ARG A 382 -33.99 6.74 -17.95
CA ARG A 382 -34.83 7.93 -17.83
C ARG A 382 -36.22 7.60 -17.30
N PRO A 383 -36.87 8.54 -16.57
CA PRO A 383 -38.18 8.27 -15.98
C PRO A 383 -39.25 7.91 -17.02
N ASN A 384 -40.04 6.90 -16.69
CA ASN A 384 -41.22 6.51 -17.43
C ASN A 384 -42.46 6.88 -16.65
N LYS A 385 -43.28 7.77 -17.15
CA LYS A 385 -44.52 8.27 -16.53
C LYS A 385 -45.59 7.20 -16.19
N GLN A 386 -45.40 6.00 -16.68
CA GLN A 386 -46.30 4.87 -16.42
C GLN A 386 -45.79 3.98 -15.29
N ARG A 387 -44.68 4.35 -14.65
CA ARG A 387 -44.05 3.60 -13.56
C ARG A 387 -43.99 4.44 -12.31
N ASP A 388 -44.05 3.76 -11.18
CA ASP A 388 -43.74 4.36 -9.89
C ASP A 388 -42.28 4.07 -9.53
N TYR A 389 -41.57 5.01 -8.93
CA TYR A 389 -40.20 4.86 -8.49
C TYR A 389 -40.09 5.07 -6.97
N ARG A 390 -39.00 4.60 -6.37
CA ARG A 390 -38.67 4.83 -4.98
C ARG A 390 -37.32 5.51 -4.87
N ILE A 391 -37.20 6.46 -3.98
CA ILE A 391 -35.95 7.17 -3.71
C ILE A 391 -35.53 6.89 -2.28
N GLY A 392 -34.34 6.30 -2.10
CA GLY A 392 -33.65 6.20 -0.83
C GLY A 392 -32.63 7.32 -0.72
N VAL A 393 -32.51 7.96 0.43
CA VAL A 393 -31.58 9.08 0.64
C VAL A 393 -30.78 8.83 1.91
N ASP A 394 -29.46 8.94 1.78
CA ASP A 394 -28.52 9.01 2.89
C ASP A 394 -27.89 10.41 2.91
N VAL A 395 -27.99 11.09 4.06
CA VAL A 395 -27.67 12.51 4.21
C VAL A 395 -26.42 12.66 5.05
N ALA A 396 -25.35 13.21 4.46
CA ALA A 396 -24.15 13.64 5.16
C ALA A 396 -24.25 15.12 5.58
N GLU A 397 -23.37 15.55 6.51
CA GLU A 397 -23.38 16.93 7.02
C GLU A 397 -23.02 18.01 5.96
N GLY A 398 -22.54 17.62 4.79
CA GLY A 398 -22.25 18.50 3.66
C GLY A 398 -21.10 19.50 3.87
N LEU A 399 -20.35 19.32 4.96
CA LEU A 399 -19.21 20.19 5.28
C LEU A 399 -18.00 19.80 4.45
N ASP A 400 -17.58 20.68 3.55
CA ASP A 400 -16.36 20.52 2.75
C ASP A 400 -15.12 20.96 3.57
N ILE A 401 -14.89 20.29 4.69
CA ILE A 401 -13.76 20.56 5.58
C ILE A 401 -12.85 19.32 5.60
N GLY A 402 -11.98 19.18 4.57
CA GLY A 402 -10.99 18.12 4.48
C GLY A 402 -11.40 16.93 3.63
N ARG A 403 -10.49 15.94 3.48
CA ARG A 403 -10.70 14.75 2.63
C ARG A 403 -11.70 13.72 3.20
N ASP A 404 -12.05 13.83 4.48
CA ASP A 404 -12.90 12.88 5.22
C ASP A 404 -14.38 13.29 5.31
N THR A 405 -14.87 14.12 4.38
CA THR A 405 -16.30 14.48 4.38
C THR A 405 -17.11 13.42 3.67
N ASP A 406 -18.13 12.91 4.34
CA ASP A 406 -19.06 11.93 3.81
C ASP A 406 -19.87 12.50 2.63
N TRP A 407 -20.27 11.63 1.73
CA TRP A 407 -21.11 11.98 0.60
C TRP A 407 -22.58 11.83 0.97
N SER A 408 -23.39 12.80 0.58
CA SER A 408 -24.84 12.62 0.50
C SER A 408 -25.18 11.88 -0.78
N VAL A 409 -26.01 10.84 -0.66
CA VAL A 409 -26.38 9.98 -1.79
C VAL A 409 -27.90 9.82 -1.84
N ALA A 410 -28.50 9.95 -3.03
CA ALA A 410 -29.88 9.59 -3.27
C ALA A 410 -29.95 8.59 -4.44
N VAL A 411 -30.54 7.42 -4.20
CA VAL A 411 -30.67 6.34 -5.17
C VAL A 411 -32.14 6.20 -5.59
N VAL A 412 -32.39 6.16 -6.88
CA VAL A 412 -33.72 5.91 -7.46
C VAL A 412 -33.81 4.46 -7.93
N ILE A 413 -34.81 3.74 -7.46
CA ILE A 413 -35.02 2.32 -7.77
C ILE A 413 -36.38 2.14 -8.46
N ASP A 414 -36.42 1.32 -9.50
CA ASP A 414 -37.67 0.78 -10.05
C ASP A 414 -38.13 -0.39 -9.17
N PRO A 415 -39.26 -0.28 -8.45
CA PRO A 415 -39.71 -1.30 -7.51
C PRO A 415 -40.21 -2.58 -8.18
N HIS A 416 -40.39 -2.59 -9.52
CA HIS A 416 -40.81 -3.77 -10.25
C HIS A 416 -39.63 -4.65 -10.66
N THR A 417 -38.48 -4.04 -10.99
CA THR A 417 -37.27 -4.77 -11.41
C THR A 417 -36.24 -4.84 -10.28
N PHE A 418 -36.36 -3.98 -9.23
CA PHE A 418 -35.38 -3.73 -8.18
C PHE A 418 -34.03 -3.22 -8.71
N GLU A 419 -34.04 -2.67 -9.92
CA GLU A 419 -32.87 -2.06 -10.52
C GLU A 419 -32.71 -0.61 -10.08
N GLU A 420 -31.48 -0.21 -9.87
CA GLU A 420 -31.08 1.19 -9.71
C GLU A 420 -31.18 1.88 -11.08
N VAL A 421 -31.95 2.97 -11.17
CA VAL A 421 -32.18 3.70 -12.42
C VAL A 421 -31.50 5.06 -12.44
N ALA A 422 -31.20 5.64 -11.27
CA ALA A 422 -30.41 6.85 -11.15
C ALA A 422 -29.76 6.98 -9.76
N MET A 423 -28.64 7.68 -9.69
CA MET A 423 -27.94 8.01 -8.45
C MET A 423 -27.48 9.47 -8.47
N LEU A 424 -27.89 10.22 -7.45
CA LEU A 424 -27.34 11.52 -7.13
C LEU A 424 -26.29 11.36 -6.03
N ARG A 425 -25.08 11.85 -6.26
CA ARG A 425 -23.99 11.84 -5.27
C ARG A 425 -23.34 13.19 -5.20
N CYS A 426 -23.43 13.85 -4.04
CA CYS A 426 -22.93 15.21 -3.90
C CYS A 426 -22.44 15.50 -2.47
N LYS A 427 -21.67 16.58 -2.34
CA LYS A 427 -21.23 17.15 -1.07
C LYS A 427 -21.82 18.55 -0.95
N ILE A 428 -23.05 18.64 -0.45
CA ILE A 428 -23.78 19.91 -0.29
C ILE A 428 -24.51 19.93 1.05
N ASP A 429 -24.85 21.12 1.48
CA ASP A 429 -25.67 21.35 2.66
C ASP A 429 -26.99 20.55 2.59
N PRO A 430 -27.43 19.89 3.68
CA PRO A 430 -28.65 19.11 3.73
C PRO A 430 -29.90 19.83 3.23
N ASP A 431 -30.01 21.13 3.47
CA ASP A 431 -31.14 21.94 2.99
C ASP A 431 -31.15 22.06 1.45
N LEU A 432 -29.98 22.13 0.83
CA LEU A 432 -29.83 22.14 -0.62
C LEU A 432 -30.07 20.75 -1.21
N LEU A 433 -29.58 19.71 -0.57
CA LEU A 433 -29.85 18.32 -0.94
C LEU A 433 -31.35 18.03 -0.98
N ALA A 434 -32.11 18.48 0.03
CA ALA A 434 -33.56 18.28 0.08
C ALA A 434 -34.26 18.82 -1.17
N TRP A 435 -33.78 19.94 -1.72
CA TRP A 435 -34.29 20.50 -2.97
C TRP A 435 -33.87 19.71 -4.20
N GLN A 436 -32.65 19.21 -4.26
CA GLN A 436 -32.20 18.36 -5.36
C GLN A 436 -33.00 17.04 -5.37
N VAL A 437 -33.20 16.43 -4.21
CA VAL A 437 -34.01 15.21 -4.06
C VAL A 437 -35.47 15.46 -4.46
N ALA A 438 -36.05 16.61 -4.07
CA ALA A 438 -37.38 16.98 -4.50
C ALA A 438 -37.48 17.18 -6.03
N SER A 439 -36.45 17.75 -6.65
CA SER A 439 -36.36 17.91 -8.11
C SER A 439 -36.28 16.52 -8.79
N LEU A 440 -35.45 15.63 -8.28
CA LEU A 440 -35.30 14.27 -8.74
C LEU A 440 -36.63 13.49 -8.62
N GLY A 441 -37.30 13.55 -7.47
CA GLY A 441 -38.58 12.90 -7.24
C GLY A 441 -39.75 13.46 -8.07
N LYS A 442 -39.63 14.69 -8.57
CA LYS A 442 -40.60 15.25 -9.51
C LYS A 442 -40.32 14.86 -10.97
N TRP A 443 -39.06 14.56 -11.25
CA TRP A 443 -38.64 14.12 -12.58
C TRP A 443 -39.01 12.66 -12.82
N TYR A 444 -38.79 11.79 -11.81
CA TYR A 444 -39.21 10.41 -11.79
C TYR A 444 -40.68 10.26 -11.35
#